data_15f85aea8d895bc461c495c115dc6ffb
#
_entry.id   15f85aea8d895bc461c495c115dc6ffb
#
_cell.length_a   1.000
_cell.length_b   1.000
_cell.length_c   1.000
_cell.angle_alpha   90.00
_cell.angle_beta   90.00
_cell.angle_gamma   90.00
#
_symmetry.space_group_name_H-M   'P 1'
#
loop_
_entity.id
_entity.type
_entity.pdbx_description
1 polymer ?
#
loop_
_entity_poly.entity_id
_entity_poly.type
_entity_poly.pdbx_seq_one_letter_code
_entity_poly.pdbx_strand_id
1 'polypeptide(L)'
;MTTILRRSIMKKTISVALATLALGMSAGTMAQDNTLSFFITSSGTGNGAYLGGLAGADMHCAVLAQAAGVTGRTWAAYLSAQARDGRPAVNARDRIGTGPWFNANGVQVAASVADLHSDNNQLSKENSLTETGQMVNGRGDSPNQHDILTGSDLDGNAFTDGEDHTCNNWTSDDDGSAQVGHHDRQGGGANPTSWNSAHGSRGCSLQDLQGSGGNGYFYCFATD
;
A
#
# COMPACT_ATOMS: atom_id res chain seq x y z
N MET A 1 62.81 -71.94 35.77
CA MET A 1 62.68 -70.58 36.29
C MET A 1 62.49 -69.66 35.10
N THR A 2 61.25 -69.31 34.80
CA THR A 2 60.92 -68.54 33.59
C THR A 2 60.21 -67.28 34.04
N THR A 3 60.86 -66.11 33.89
CA THR A 3 60.37 -64.79 34.30
C THR A 3 59.54 -64.21 33.16
N ILE A 4 58.25 -64.00 33.43
CA ILE A 4 57.33 -63.38 32.48
C ILE A 4 57.34 -61.83 32.66
N LEU A 5 57.84 -61.15 31.64
CA LEU A 5 57.81 -59.69 31.56
C LEU A 5 56.41 -59.24 31.13
N ARG A 6 55.69 -58.50 32.00
CA ARG A 6 54.43 -57.81 31.64
C ARG A 6 54.77 -56.48 30.97
N ARG A 7 54.39 -56.35 29.69
CA ARG A 7 54.33 -55.01 29.00
C ARG A 7 53.08 -54.28 29.33
N SER A 8 53.22 -53.10 29.92
CA SER A 8 52.16 -52.16 30.15
C SER A 8 51.86 -51.39 28.85
N ILE A 9 50.65 -51.51 28.35
CA ILE A 9 50.15 -50.75 27.16
C ILE A 9 49.50 -49.49 27.64
N MET A 10 50.13 -48.35 27.44
CA MET A 10 49.61 -47.01 27.71
C MET A 10 48.68 -46.62 26.60
N LYS A 11 47.34 -46.56 26.89
CA LYS A 11 46.32 -46.06 25.98
C LYS A 11 46.35 -44.52 25.95
N LYS A 12 46.83 -43.96 24.84
CA LYS A 12 46.70 -42.54 24.58
C LYS A 12 45.26 -42.24 24.13
N THR A 13 44.48 -41.58 24.96
CA THR A 13 43.19 -41.01 24.58
C THR A 13 43.42 -39.73 23.81
N ILE A 14 43.05 -39.73 22.53
CA ILE A 14 43.02 -38.53 21.69
C ILE A 14 41.65 -37.86 21.89
N SER A 15 41.63 -36.73 22.59
CA SER A 15 40.44 -35.89 22.68
C SER A 15 40.31 -35.04 21.41
N VAL A 16 39.35 -35.36 20.56
CA VAL A 16 38.98 -34.53 19.43
C VAL A 16 38.03 -33.45 19.94
N ALA A 17 38.49 -32.21 20.01
CA ALA A 17 37.67 -31.06 20.28
C ALA A 17 36.92 -30.69 19.01
N LEU A 18 35.58 -30.90 18.98
CA LEU A 18 34.72 -30.43 17.92
C LEU A 18 34.46 -28.95 18.16
N ALA A 19 35.11 -28.06 17.37
CA ALA A 19 34.80 -26.65 17.33
C ALA A 19 33.59 -26.47 16.40
N THR A 20 32.39 -26.26 16.98
CA THR A 20 31.21 -25.86 16.23
C THR A 20 31.31 -24.37 15.88
N LEU A 21 31.61 -24.10 14.61
CA LEU A 21 31.55 -22.75 14.04
C LEU A 21 30.07 -22.40 13.82
N ALA A 22 29.46 -21.63 14.73
CA ALA A 22 28.15 -21.04 14.54
C ALA A 22 28.28 -19.88 13.55
N LEU A 23 27.94 -20.12 12.27
CA LEU A 23 27.71 -19.02 11.33
C LEU A 23 26.43 -18.32 11.77
N GLY A 24 26.57 -17.20 12.46
CA GLY A 24 25.49 -16.25 12.68
C GLY A 24 25.09 -15.61 11.35
N MET A 25 24.01 -16.09 10.73
CA MET A 25 23.33 -15.33 9.67
C MET A 25 22.69 -14.12 10.33
N SER A 26 23.38 -12.99 10.31
CA SER A 26 22.74 -11.70 10.52
C SER A 26 21.81 -11.48 9.34
N ALA A 27 20.51 -11.73 9.50
CA ALA A 27 19.51 -11.18 8.61
C ALA A 27 19.62 -9.65 8.77
N GLY A 28 20.29 -9.00 7.82
CA GLY A 28 20.27 -7.55 7.72
C GLY A 28 18.84 -7.14 7.49
N THR A 29 18.18 -6.62 8.53
CA THR A 29 16.97 -5.82 8.34
C THR A 29 17.41 -4.63 7.52
N MET A 30 17.06 -4.60 6.23
CA MET A 30 17.10 -3.40 5.44
C MET A 30 16.19 -2.42 6.18
N ALA A 31 16.77 -1.46 6.88
CA ALA A 31 16.01 -0.35 7.38
C ALA A 31 15.44 0.36 6.15
N GLN A 32 14.14 0.28 5.96
CA GLN A 32 13.46 1.04 4.91
C GLN A 32 13.75 2.51 5.15
N ASP A 33 14.15 3.21 4.10
CA ASP A 33 14.49 4.62 4.20
C ASP A 33 13.29 5.33 4.84
N ASN A 34 13.51 6.08 5.92
CA ASN A 34 12.47 6.76 6.69
C ASN A 34 11.79 7.90 5.89
N THR A 35 12.10 8.00 4.60
CA THR A 35 11.50 8.95 3.66
C THR A 35 10.16 8.48 3.11
N LEU A 36 9.81 7.17 3.18
CA LEU A 36 8.52 6.67 2.67
C LEU A 36 7.37 7.49 3.26
N SER A 37 6.62 8.15 2.39
CA SER A 37 5.49 8.99 2.74
C SER A 37 4.31 8.87 1.77
N PHE A 38 4.44 8.00 0.76
CA PHE A 38 3.41 7.66 -0.21
C PHE A 38 3.51 6.19 -0.63
N PHE A 39 2.37 5.49 -0.69
CA PHE A 39 2.29 4.16 -1.28
C PHE A 39 0.85 3.80 -1.71
N ILE A 40 0.72 2.77 -2.57
CA ILE A 40 -0.54 2.05 -2.78
C ILE A 40 -0.58 0.87 -1.81
N THR A 41 -1.71 0.61 -1.17
CA THR A 41 -1.87 -0.55 -0.29
C THR A 41 -1.56 -1.85 -1.04
N SER A 42 -0.71 -2.71 -0.48
CA SER A 42 -0.38 -4.03 -1.06
C SER A 42 -1.53 -5.04 -0.94
N SER A 43 -2.50 -4.75 -0.08
CA SER A 43 -3.72 -5.53 0.13
C SER A 43 -4.90 -4.60 0.37
N GLY A 44 -6.09 -5.00 -0.11
CA GLY A 44 -7.35 -4.42 0.34
C GLY A 44 -7.76 -4.99 1.69
N THR A 45 -8.88 -4.50 2.24
CA THR A 45 -9.45 -5.02 3.50
C THR A 45 -10.07 -6.41 3.37
N GLY A 46 -10.23 -6.91 2.14
CA GLY A 46 -10.87 -8.19 1.83
C GLY A 46 -12.38 -8.10 1.57
N ASN A 47 -13.03 -7.00 1.94
CA ASN A 47 -14.48 -6.79 1.79
C ASN A 47 -14.79 -5.72 0.71
N GLY A 48 -14.10 -5.76 -0.44
CA GLY A 48 -14.32 -4.79 -1.50
C GLY A 48 -14.04 -3.36 -1.03
N ALA A 49 -15.03 -2.47 -1.20
CA ALA A 49 -14.95 -1.07 -0.78
C ALA A 49 -15.44 -0.82 0.67
N TYR A 50 -15.79 -1.87 1.42
CA TYR A 50 -16.06 -1.74 2.86
C TYR A 50 -14.74 -1.59 3.62
N LEU A 51 -14.35 -0.36 3.87
CA LEU A 51 -13.07 -0.03 4.51
C LEU A 51 -13.23 0.31 6.00
N GLY A 52 -14.46 0.34 6.53
CA GLY A 52 -14.76 0.86 7.86
C GLY A 52 -14.77 2.39 7.90
N GLY A 53 -15.17 3.02 6.79
CA GLY A 53 -15.12 4.47 6.60
C GLY A 53 -13.70 4.99 6.44
N LEU A 54 -13.54 6.33 6.46
CA LEU A 54 -12.23 6.97 6.35
C LEU A 54 -11.28 6.54 7.46
N ALA A 55 -11.78 6.41 8.68
CA ALA A 55 -10.94 6.02 9.84
C ALA A 55 -10.39 4.59 9.72
N GLY A 56 -11.19 3.65 9.19
CA GLY A 56 -10.73 2.29 8.95
C GLY A 56 -9.66 2.24 7.85
N ALA A 57 -9.84 3.03 6.78
CA ALA A 57 -8.84 3.15 5.72
C ALA A 57 -7.52 3.76 6.22
N ASP A 58 -7.58 4.82 7.05
CA ASP A 58 -6.39 5.43 7.66
C ASP A 58 -5.64 4.43 8.54
N MET A 59 -6.37 3.66 9.33
CA MET A 59 -5.78 2.60 10.16
C MET A 59 -5.11 1.52 9.31
N HIS A 60 -5.72 1.13 8.19
CA HIS A 60 -5.13 0.16 7.26
C HIS A 60 -3.81 0.68 6.67
N CYS A 61 -3.75 1.97 6.25
CA CYS A 61 -2.51 2.62 5.84
C CYS A 61 -1.43 2.53 6.93
N ALA A 62 -1.78 2.88 8.17
CA ALA A 62 -0.84 2.86 9.29
C ALA A 62 -0.32 1.45 9.60
N VAL A 63 -1.19 0.43 9.54
CA VAL A 63 -0.81 -0.98 9.76
C VAL A 63 0.16 -1.47 8.69
N LEU A 64 -0.11 -1.18 7.41
CA LEU A 64 0.79 -1.57 6.31
C LEU A 64 2.13 -0.85 6.40
N ALA A 65 2.14 0.46 6.67
CA ALA A 65 3.37 1.23 6.87
C ALA A 65 4.19 0.66 8.04
N GLN A 66 3.54 0.37 9.17
CA GLN A 66 4.20 -0.23 10.33
C GLN A 66 4.78 -1.61 10.01
N ALA A 67 4.05 -2.46 9.28
CA ALA A 67 4.52 -3.78 8.84
C ALA A 67 5.74 -3.68 7.91
N ALA A 68 5.83 -2.61 7.12
CA ALA A 68 6.99 -2.28 6.30
C ALA A 68 8.15 -1.62 7.08
N GLY A 69 8.02 -1.45 8.40
CA GLY A 69 9.05 -0.88 9.26
C GLY A 69 9.03 0.64 9.38
N VAL A 70 8.04 1.31 8.78
CA VAL A 70 7.88 2.77 8.89
C VAL A 70 7.03 3.10 10.11
N THR A 71 7.64 3.76 11.10
CA THR A 71 7.01 4.13 12.37
C THR A 71 7.11 5.63 12.62
N GLY A 72 6.27 6.16 13.51
CA GLY A 72 6.33 7.56 13.94
C GLY A 72 5.68 8.54 12.97
N ARG A 73 4.99 8.06 11.91
CA ARG A 73 4.22 8.89 10.99
C ARG A 73 2.72 8.70 11.19
N THR A 74 1.98 9.74 10.89
CA THR A 74 0.52 9.71 10.79
C THR A 74 0.14 9.48 9.32
N TRP A 75 -0.78 8.56 9.06
CA TRP A 75 -1.18 8.18 7.72
C TRP A 75 -2.64 8.52 7.45
N ALA A 76 -2.93 8.99 6.25
CA ALA A 76 -4.28 9.17 5.75
C ALA A 76 -4.43 8.48 4.38
N ALA A 77 -5.55 7.81 4.19
CA ALA A 77 -5.98 7.32 2.89
C ALA A 77 -6.43 8.50 2.02
N TYR A 78 -6.03 8.53 0.75
CA TYR A 78 -6.53 9.49 -0.23
C TYR A 78 -7.92 9.06 -0.69
N LEU A 79 -8.90 9.35 0.14
CA LEU A 79 -10.30 9.00 -0.07
C LEU A 79 -11.18 10.20 0.27
N SER A 80 -12.09 10.56 -0.64
CA SER A 80 -13.16 11.51 -0.32
C SER A 80 -14.33 10.80 0.36
N ALA A 81 -15.12 11.55 1.13
CA ALA A 81 -16.43 11.12 1.62
C ALA A 81 -17.47 12.20 1.27
N GLN A 82 -18.64 11.77 0.79
CA GLN A 82 -19.70 12.68 0.39
C GLN A 82 -20.51 13.16 1.60
N ALA A 83 -21.12 14.34 1.48
CA ALA A 83 -22.03 14.84 2.50
C ALA A 83 -23.19 13.86 2.69
N ARG A 84 -23.41 13.37 3.92
CA ARG A 84 -24.43 12.37 4.21
C ARG A 84 -24.84 12.42 5.69
N ASP A 85 -26.12 12.21 5.96
CA ASP A 85 -26.66 12.10 7.31
C ASP A 85 -26.29 13.27 8.23
N GLY A 86 -26.30 14.49 7.67
CA GLY A 86 -25.95 15.72 8.38
C GLY A 86 -24.43 15.93 8.58
N ARG A 87 -23.59 15.03 8.08
CA ARG A 87 -22.14 15.20 8.07
C ARG A 87 -21.70 15.93 6.80
N PRO A 88 -20.78 16.88 6.87
CA PRO A 88 -20.24 17.54 5.68
C PRO A 88 -19.40 16.57 4.83
N ALA A 89 -19.24 16.92 3.57
CA ALA A 89 -18.28 16.23 2.70
C ALA A 89 -16.84 16.41 3.21
N VAL A 90 -16.01 15.41 2.91
CA VAL A 90 -14.57 15.43 3.18
C VAL A 90 -13.85 15.22 1.86
N ASN A 91 -12.96 16.13 1.49
CA ASN A 91 -12.17 16.03 0.27
C ASN A 91 -10.90 15.20 0.54
N ALA A 92 -10.54 14.32 -0.35
CA ALA A 92 -9.31 13.54 -0.24
C ALA A 92 -8.06 14.44 -0.18
N ARG A 93 -8.02 15.48 -1.01
CA ARG A 93 -6.91 16.44 -1.08
C ARG A 93 -6.61 17.16 0.24
N ASP A 94 -7.63 17.35 1.07
CA ASP A 94 -7.52 18.10 2.32
C ASP A 94 -7.07 17.23 3.49
N ARG A 95 -6.96 15.92 3.29
CA ARG A 95 -6.65 14.93 4.33
C ARG A 95 -5.18 14.53 4.39
N ILE A 96 -4.46 14.69 3.30
CA ILE A 96 -3.16 14.04 3.08
C ILE A 96 -1.94 14.89 3.52
N GLY A 97 -2.15 16.02 4.19
CA GLY A 97 -1.06 16.92 4.57
C GLY A 97 -0.62 17.82 3.40
N THR A 98 0.62 18.28 3.41
CA THR A 98 1.12 19.29 2.47
C THR A 98 2.21 18.79 1.52
N GLY A 99 2.80 17.60 1.77
CA GLY A 99 3.97 17.08 1.05
C GLY A 99 5.31 17.70 1.50
N PRO A 100 6.42 17.42 0.85
CA PRO A 100 6.55 16.50 -0.30
C PRO A 100 6.35 15.02 0.06
N TRP A 101 5.95 14.20 -0.91
CA TRP A 101 5.76 12.77 -0.70
C TRP A 101 6.71 11.93 -1.56
N PHE A 102 7.21 10.85 -0.95
CA PHE A 102 8.19 9.94 -1.53
C PHE A 102 7.71 8.50 -1.46
N ASN A 103 7.93 7.75 -2.53
CA ASN A 103 7.63 6.32 -2.55
C ASN A 103 8.71 5.49 -1.83
N ALA A 104 8.53 4.17 -1.80
CA ALA A 104 9.44 3.24 -1.12
C ALA A 104 10.87 3.20 -1.69
N ASN A 105 11.08 3.71 -2.91
CA ASN A 105 12.38 3.83 -3.53
C ASN A 105 13.01 5.23 -3.36
N GLY A 106 12.39 6.10 -2.53
CA GLY A 106 12.86 7.47 -2.32
C GLY A 106 12.60 8.43 -3.49
N VAL A 107 11.75 8.04 -4.46
CA VAL A 107 11.37 8.91 -5.57
C VAL A 107 10.27 9.86 -5.07
N GLN A 108 10.48 11.18 -5.24
CA GLN A 108 9.45 12.17 -4.94
C GLN A 108 8.32 12.05 -5.96
N VAL A 109 7.12 11.69 -5.48
CA VAL A 109 5.93 11.54 -6.34
C VAL A 109 5.19 12.86 -6.54
N ALA A 110 5.25 13.76 -5.57
CA ALA A 110 4.76 15.13 -5.67
C ALA A 110 5.40 16.03 -4.60
N ALA A 111 5.56 17.32 -4.92
CA ALA A 111 6.14 18.30 -4.01
C ALA A 111 5.10 18.93 -3.08
N SER A 112 3.82 18.91 -3.46
CA SER A 112 2.72 19.54 -2.72
C SER A 112 1.37 18.99 -3.20
N VAL A 113 0.28 19.34 -2.51
CA VAL A 113 -1.10 19.04 -2.97
C VAL A 113 -1.39 19.61 -4.36
N ALA A 114 -0.95 20.83 -4.65
CA ALA A 114 -1.13 21.44 -5.96
C ALA A 114 -0.33 20.70 -7.05
N ASP A 115 0.89 20.29 -6.75
CA ASP A 115 1.74 19.53 -7.65
C ASP A 115 1.15 18.13 -7.92
N LEU A 116 0.64 17.46 -6.88
CA LEU A 116 -0.02 16.15 -6.97
C LEU A 116 -1.22 16.15 -7.94
N HIS A 117 -1.99 17.24 -7.98
CA HIS A 117 -3.17 17.39 -8.85
C HIS A 117 -2.84 18.13 -10.18
N SER A 118 -1.59 18.26 -10.53
CA SER A 118 -1.11 18.81 -11.79
C SER A 118 -0.49 17.72 -12.67
N ASP A 119 -0.11 18.09 -13.89
CA ASP A 119 0.63 17.22 -14.80
C ASP A 119 2.10 16.99 -14.40
N ASN A 120 2.58 17.68 -13.36
CA ASN A 120 3.97 17.57 -12.90
C ASN A 120 4.21 16.40 -11.94
N ASN A 121 3.14 15.81 -11.33
CA ASN A 121 3.31 14.66 -10.43
C ASN A 121 3.98 13.49 -11.15
N GLN A 122 4.73 12.69 -10.40
CA GLN A 122 5.51 11.58 -10.93
C GLN A 122 4.80 10.23 -10.78
N LEU A 123 3.47 10.24 -10.61
CA LEU A 123 2.68 9.01 -10.49
C LEU A 123 2.65 8.28 -11.85
N SER A 124 3.08 7.04 -11.83
CA SER A 124 3.11 6.11 -12.96
C SER A 124 3.12 4.69 -12.41
N LYS A 125 3.04 3.68 -13.26
CA LYS A 125 3.16 2.27 -12.85
C LYS A 125 4.44 2.00 -12.05
N GLU A 126 5.56 2.61 -12.46
CA GLU A 126 6.88 2.42 -11.87
C GLU A 126 7.06 3.14 -10.53
N ASN A 127 6.34 4.26 -10.34
CA ASN A 127 6.49 5.11 -9.17
C ASN A 127 5.37 4.95 -8.12
N SER A 128 4.22 4.40 -8.54
CA SER A 128 3.09 4.12 -7.65
C SER A 128 3.26 2.75 -7.00
N LEU A 129 4.23 2.67 -6.09
CA LEU A 129 4.65 1.43 -5.44
C LEU A 129 3.84 1.13 -4.18
N THR A 130 3.85 -0.13 -3.74
CA THR A 130 3.34 -0.52 -2.43
C THR A 130 4.26 -0.04 -1.31
N GLU A 131 3.83 -0.19 -0.04
CA GLU A 131 4.63 0.13 1.14
C GLU A 131 5.94 -0.67 1.24
N THR A 132 6.03 -1.81 0.53
CA THR A 132 7.23 -2.65 0.45
C THR A 132 8.03 -2.44 -0.84
N GLY A 133 7.67 -1.44 -1.66
CA GLY A 133 8.38 -1.12 -2.89
C GLY A 133 8.06 -2.04 -4.07
N GLN A 134 6.99 -2.83 -3.99
CA GLN A 134 6.55 -3.67 -5.09
C GLN A 134 5.67 -2.87 -6.07
N MET A 135 5.79 -3.16 -7.36
CA MET A 135 4.86 -2.64 -8.36
C MET A 135 3.49 -3.32 -8.23
N VAL A 136 2.44 -2.52 -8.33
CA VAL A 136 1.07 -3.02 -8.48
C VAL A 136 0.84 -3.37 -9.96
N ASN A 137 0.12 -4.45 -10.22
CA ASN A 137 -0.25 -4.83 -11.57
C ASN A 137 -1.06 -3.70 -12.23
N GLY A 138 -0.67 -3.33 -13.44
CA GLY A 138 -1.32 -2.32 -14.25
C GLY A 138 -2.18 -2.92 -15.35
N ARG A 139 -2.65 -2.06 -16.26
CA ARG A 139 -3.38 -2.47 -17.46
C ARG A 139 -2.49 -3.37 -18.34
N GLY A 140 -3.03 -4.51 -18.74
CA GLY A 140 -2.32 -5.52 -19.52
C GLY A 140 -1.63 -6.60 -18.71
N ASP A 141 -1.50 -6.43 -17.39
CA ASP A 141 -1.06 -7.49 -16.49
C ASP A 141 -2.22 -8.42 -16.13
N SER A 142 -1.91 -9.57 -15.57
CA SER A 142 -2.90 -10.55 -15.09
C SER A 142 -2.58 -10.96 -13.64
N PRO A 143 -3.48 -10.69 -12.68
CA PRO A 143 -4.72 -9.92 -12.82
C PRO A 143 -4.45 -8.43 -13.05
N ASN A 144 -5.38 -7.73 -13.75
CA ASN A 144 -5.36 -6.26 -13.81
C ASN A 144 -5.82 -5.69 -12.46
N GLN A 145 -5.05 -4.74 -11.89
CA GLN A 145 -5.30 -4.13 -10.58
C GLN A 145 -5.04 -2.63 -10.59
N HIS A 146 -5.21 -1.97 -11.77
CA HIS A 146 -4.84 -0.57 -11.93
C HIS A 146 -5.84 0.43 -11.35
N ASP A 147 -7.08 0.01 -11.09
CA ASP A 147 -8.11 0.84 -10.50
C ASP A 147 -7.88 0.98 -8.99
N ILE A 148 -7.62 2.20 -8.55
CA ILE A 148 -7.38 2.56 -7.17
C ILE A 148 -8.55 3.38 -6.64
N LEU A 149 -9.12 2.99 -5.52
CA LEU A 149 -10.24 3.69 -4.87
C LEU A 149 -9.84 5.10 -4.45
N THR A 150 -10.69 6.10 -4.74
CA THR A 150 -10.46 7.50 -4.37
C THR A 150 -11.73 8.22 -3.95
N GLY A 151 -12.87 7.93 -4.61
CA GLY A 151 -14.13 8.65 -4.38
C GLY A 151 -14.05 10.15 -4.70
N SER A 152 -13.11 10.56 -5.56
CA SER A 152 -12.74 11.96 -5.78
C SER A 152 -12.92 12.38 -7.23
N ASP A 153 -13.23 13.66 -7.45
CA ASP A 153 -13.09 14.31 -8.74
C ASP A 153 -11.61 14.50 -9.13
N LEU A 154 -11.37 15.11 -10.28
CA LEU A 154 -10.00 15.36 -10.79
C LEU A 154 -9.16 16.24 -9.85
N ASP A 155 -9.81 17.14 -9.12
CA ASP A 155 -9.17 18.05 -8.18
C ASP A 155 -9.04 17.48 -6.76
N GLY A 156 -9.49 16.25 -6.54
CA GLY A 156 -9.45 15.58 -5.24
C GLY A 156 -10.56 15.96 -4.26
N ASN A 157 -11.64 16.56 -4.78
CA ASN A 157 -12.81 16.91 -3.98
C ASN A 157 -13.84 15.76 -3.99
N ALA A 158 -14.71 15.74 -3.00
CA ALA A 158 -15.88 14.88 -3.00
C ALA A 158 -16.89 15.34 -4.05
N PHE A 159 -17.56 14.40 -4.72
CA PHE A 159 -18.64 14.68 -5.65
C PHE A 159 -19.85 15.28 -4.92
N THR A 160 -20.59 16.16 -5.62
CA THR A 160 -21.76 16.86 -5.09
C THR A 160 -23.00 16.73 -6.00
N ASP A 161 -22.97 15.80 -6.95
CA ASP A 161 -24.01 15.55 -7.94
C ASP A 161 -25.20 14.72 -7.42
N GLY A 162 -25.09 14.18 -6.20
CA GLY A 162 -26.10 13.37 -5.55
C GLY A 162 -26.02 11.87 -5.83
N GLU A 163 -25.10 11.45 -6.72
CA GLU A 163 -24.80 10.03 -6.97
C GLU A 163 -23.78 9.49 -5.98
N ASP A 164 -23.78 8.17 -5.74
CA ASP A 164 -22.79 7.55 -4.84
C ASP A 164 -21.48 7.26 -5.59
N HIS A 165 -20.41 7.94 -5.18
CA HIS A 165 -19.05 7.75 -5.71
C HIS A 165 -18.08 7.18 -4.68
N THR A 166 -18.60 6.72 -3.54
CA THR A 166 -17.79 6.37 -2.37
C THR A 166 -18.19 5.05 -1.71
N CYS A 167 -19.03 4.25 -2.37
CA CYS A 167 -19.58 3.03 -1.75
C CYS A 167 -20.12 3.31 -0.34
N ASN A 168 -21.08 4.25 -0.27
CA ASN A 168 -21.67 4.68 0.99
C ASN A 168 -20.63 5.19 2.01
N ASN A 169 -19.74 6.08 1.56
CA ASN A 169 -18.62 6.58 2.37
C ASN A 169 -17.76 5.44 2.97
N TRP A 170 -17.44 4.44 2.13
CA TRP A 170 -16.55 3.31 2.43
C TRP A 170 -17.12 2.34 3.47
N THR A 171 -18.45 2.21 3.48
CA THR A 171 -19.19 1.30 4.39
C THR A 171 -20.10 0.32 3.65
N SER A 172 -19.97 0.20 2.32
CA SER A 172 -20.68 -0.79 1.51
C SER A 172 -19.70 -1.71 0.79
N ASP A 173 -20.01 -3.01 0.76
CA ASP A 173 -19.35 -4.05 -0.01
C ASP A 173 -20.32 -4.72 -1.01
N ASP A 174 -21.44 -4.09 -1.30
CA ASP A 174 -22.51 -4.60 -2.18
C ASP A 174 -22.98 -3.49 -3.14
N ASP A 175 -24.04 -2.78 -2.77
CA ASP A 175 -24.64 -1.71 -3.59
C ASP A 175 -23.78 -0.44 -3.61
N GLY A 176 -23.88 0.31 -4.73
CA GLY A 176 -23.23 1.60 -4.93
C GLY A 176 -22.15 1.57 -5.98
N SER A 177 -21.34 2.59 -6.00
CA SER A 177 -20.15 2.72 -6.87
C SER A 177 -19.07 3.53 -6.16
N ALA A 178 -17.82 3.28 -6.49
CA ALA A 178 -16.69 4.10 -6.06
C ALA A 178 -16.02 4.73 -7.28
N GLN A 179 -15.70 6.01 -7.22
CA GLN A 179 -14.78 6.59 -8.19
C GLN A 179 -13.39 6.02 -7.99
N VAL A 180 -12.74 5.65 -9.10
CA VAL A 180 -11.39 5.09 -9.12
C VAL A 180 -10.47 5.89 -10.01
N GLY A 181 -9.16 5.82 -9.74
CA GLY A 181 -8.12 6.34 -10.61
C GLY A 181 -7.21 5.22 -11.11
N HIS A 182 -6.50 5.48 -12.22
CA HIS A 182 -5.54 4.55 -12.81
C HIS A 182 -4.12 4.87 -12.35
N HIS A 183 -3.55 4.06 -11.45
CA HIS A 183 -2.19 4.33 -10.95
C HIS A 183 -1.12 4.27 -12.04
N ASP A 184 -1.37 3.51 -13.11
CA ASP A 184 -0.49 3.35 -14.28
C ASP A 184 -0.77 4.37 -15.38
N ARG A 185 -1.76 5.27 -15.19
CA ARG A 185 -2.20 6.31 -16.12
C ARG A 185 -2.59 5.78 -17.50
N GLN A 186 -3.14 4.59 -17.54
CA GLN A 186 -3.61 3.92 -18.75
C GLN A 186 -5.02 3.41 -18.54
N GLY A 187 -5.85 3.42 -19.56
CA GLY A 187 -7.16 2.80 -19.44
C GLY A 187 -8.21 3.34 -20.37
N GLY A 188 -9.45 3.09 -19.98
CA GLY A 188 -10.67 3.63 -20.55
C GLY A 188 -11.36 4.57 -19.56
N GLY A 189 -12.65 4.83 -19.80
CA GLY A 189 -13.46 5.70 -18.95
C GLY A 189 -13.43 7.17 -19.37
N ALA A 190 -13.98 8.05 -18.54
CA ALA A 190 -14.11 9.46 -18.84
C ALA A 190 -12.75 10.19 -18.85
N ASN A 191 -11.86 9.79 -17.94
CA ASN A 191 -10.53 10.38 -17.79
C ASN A 191 -9.45 9.28 -17.74
N PRO A 192 -9.12 8.65 -18.86
CA PRO A 192 -8.37 7.38 -18.90
C PRO A 192 -6.94 7.45 -18.34
N THR A 193 -6.37 8.65 -18.27
CA THR A 193 -5.01 8.89 -17.73
C THR A 193 -5.01 9.51 -16.33
N SER A 194 -6.18 9.66 -15.72
CA SER A 194 -6.28 10.23 -14.37
C SER A 194 -5.89 9.21 -13.32
N TRP A 195 -4.96 9.59 -12.45
CA TRP A 195 -4.54 8.76 -11.33
C TRP A 195 -5.59 8.67 -10.22
N ASN A 196 -6.50 9.64 -10.12
CA ASN A 196 -7.47 9.77 -9.03
C ASN A 196 -8.94 9.77 -9.46
N SER A 197 -9.27 10.00 -10.74
CA SER A 197 -10.65 10.15 -11.18
C SER A 197 -10.87 9.68 -12.62
N ALA A 198 -10.66 8.39 -12.89
CA ALA A 198 -10.78 7.81 -14.22
C ALA A 198 -12.22 7.44 -14.58
N HIS A 199 -12.89 6.69 -13.73
CA HIS A 199 -14.30 6.25 -13.91
C HIS A 199 -14.87 5.71 -12.59
N GLY A 200 -16.18 5.40 -12.57
CA GLY A 200 -16.83 4.67 -11.48
C GLY A 200 -16.57 3.16 -11.56
N SER A 201 -16.51 2.49 -10.43
CA SER A 201 -16.50 1.03 -10.35
C SER A 201 -17.86 0.43 -10.76
N ARG A 202 -17.93 -0.87 -11.05
CA ARG A 202 -19.18 -1.57 -11.37
C ARG A 202 -20.10 -1.72 -10.17
N GLY A 203 -19.53 -1.77 -8.98
CA GLY A 203 -20.17 -1.93 -7.69
C GLY A 203 -19.14 -1.83 -6.59
N CYS A 204 -19.53 -2.20 -5.36
CA CYS A 204 -18.70 -2.06 -4.17
C CYS A 204 -18.11 -3.38 -3.67
N SER A 205 -18.63 -4.53 -4.17
CA SER A 205 -18.09 -5.84 -3.81
C SER A 205 -16.67 -6.03 -4.37
N LEU A 206 -15.89 -6.90 -3.74
CA LEU A 206 -14.56 -7.22 -4.26
C LEU A 206 -14.63 -7.77 -5.70
N GLN A 207 -15.67 -8.56 -6.02
CA GLN A 207 -15.87 -9.09 -7.36
C GLN A 207 -16.14 -7.99 -8.38
N ASP A 208 -16.94 -6.98 -8.03
CA ASP A 208 -17.24 -5.84 -8.91
C ASP A 208 -16.00 -4.97 -9.14
N LEU A 209 -15.24 -4.71 -8.09
CA LEU A 209 -13.97 -3.99 -8.19
C LEU A 209 -12.97 -4.73 -9.10
N GLN A 210 -12.83 -6.05 -8.93
CA GLN A 210 -12.00 -6.87 -9.81
C GLN A 210 -12.53 -6.88 -11.24
N GLY A 211 -13.85 -6.86 -11.41
CA GLY A 211 -14.50 -6.80 -12.70
C GLY A 211 -14.28 -5.49 -13.46
N SER A 212 -13.95 -4.39 -12.79
CA SER A 212 -13.56 -3.11 -13.43
C SER A 212 -12.05 -2.93 -13.60
N GLY A 213 -11.23 -3.73 -12.93
CA GLY A 213 -9.77 -3.68 -13.04
C GLY A 213 -9.07 -3.26 -11.75
N GLY A 214 -9.76 -3.34 -10.60
CA GLY A 214 -9.23 -3.03 -9.28
C GLY A 214 -9.08 -4.26 -8.38
N ASN A 215 -8.80 -4.01 -7.11
CA ASN A 215 -8.74 -5.05 -6.06
C ASN A 215 -8.99 -4.48 -4.66
N GLY A 216 -9.70 -3.35 -4.57
CA GLY A 216 -9.96 -2.67 -3.31
C GLY A 216 -8.73 -1.95 -2.72
N TYR A 217 -7.76 -1.61 -3.56
CA TYR A 217 -6.57 -0.86 -3.17
C TYR A 217 -6.84 0.64 -3.14
N PHE A 218 -6.09 1.38 -2.33
CA PHE A 218 -6.14 2.83 -2.23
C PHE A 218 -4.77 3.42 -1.92
N TYR A 219 -4.62 4.73 -2.15
CA TYR A 219 -3.37 5.44 -1.86
C TYR A 219 -3.31 5.84 -0.40
N CYS A 220 -2.11 5.76 0.17
CA CYS A 220 -1.77 6.18 1.51
C CYS A 220 -0.72 7.29 1.48
N PHE A 221 -0.95 8.35 2.25
CA PHE A 221 -0.05 9.50 2.36
C PHE A 221 0.28 9.77 3.84
N ALA A 222 1.54 10.05 4.13
CA ALA A 222 1.91 10.61 5.43
C ALA A 222 1.48 12.08 5.50
N THR A 223 0.92 12.48 6.63
CA THR A 223 0.35 13.82 6.84
C THR A 223 1.28 14.77 7.58
N ASP A 224 2.40 14.25 8.11
CA ASP A 224 3.44 14.93 8.90
C ASP A 224 4.77 14.99 8.15
#